data_838efe419028d7e45248b78fd47c0162
#
_entry.id   838efe419028d7e45248b78fd47c0162
#
_cell.length_a   1.000
_cell.length_b   1.000
_cell.length_c   1.000
_cell.angle_alpha   90.00
_cell.angle_beta   90.00
_cell.angle_gamma   90.00
#
_symmetry.space_group_name_H-M   'P 1'
#
loop_
_entity.id
_entity.type
_entity.pdbx_description
1 polymer ?
#
loop_
_entity_poly.entity_id
_entity_poly.type
_entity_poly.pdbx_seq_one_letter_code
_entity_poly.pdbx_strand_id
1 'polypeptide(L)'
;MARNYFIDILDFVRIRVGVRLVKNKVVGMVVQLEILLHDWTPVVRYDYAHGIPHRDLMFSDGKKWKEEIEEADLNRALSFAVKDLKLNWEKYLRRHGYEKEIENI
;
A
#
# COMPACT_ATOMS: atom_id res chain seq x y z
N MET A 1 -6.72 -19.44 -4.30
CA MET A 1 -5.29 -19.37 -3.97
C MET A 1 -4.96 -17.98 -3.48
N ALA A 2 -4.12 -17.87 -2.46
CA ALA A 2 -3.64 -16.60 -1.96
C ALA A 2 -2.13 -16.51 -2.11
N ARG A 3 -1.63 -15.33 -2.43
CA ARG A 3 -0.19 -15.04 -2.47
C ARG A 3 0.07 -13.84 -1.57
N ASN A 4 1.07 -13.98 -0.71
CA ASN A 4 1.50 -12.90 0.17
C ASN A 4 3.01 -12.76 0.05
N TYR A 5 3.47 -11.53 -0.17
CA TYR A 5 4.90 -11.27 -0.27
C TYR A 5 5.21 -9.81 0.10
N PHE A 6 6.48 -9.55 0.32
CA PHE A 6 6.98 -8.21 0.60
C PHE A 6 7.91 -7.74 -0.50
N ILE A 7 7.87 -6.44 -0.75
CA ILE A 7 8.86 -5.76 -1.60
C ILE A 7 9.65 -4.86 -0.66
N ASP A 8 10.90 -5.20 -0.40
CA ASP A 8 11.76 -4.43 0.48
C ASP A 8 12.31 -3.23 -0.29
N ILE A 9 12.09 -2.03 0.25
CA ILE A 9 12.62 -0.79 -0.32
C ILE A 9 13.87 -0.38 0.44
N LEU A 10 13.76 -0.31 1.76
CA LEU A 10 14.84 -0.04 2.70
C LEU A 10 14.68 -0.99 3.89
N ASP A 11 15.65 -1.03 4.79
CA ASP A 11 15.54 -1.87 5.98
C ASP A 11 14.29 -1.55 6.83
N PHE A 12 13.82 -0.31 6.74
CA PHE A 12 12.68 0.16 7.53
C PHE A 12 11.51 0.63 6.67
N VAL A 13 11.52 0.33 5.37
CA VAL A 13 10.41 0.65 4.44
C VAL A 13 10.16 -0.53 3.54
N ARG A 14 8.91 -0.97 3.46
CA ARG A 14 8.53 -2.08 2.60
C ARG A 14 7.11 -1.93 2.06
N ILE A 15 6.80 -2.70 1.04
CA ILE A 15 5.44 -2.85 0.53
C ILE A 15 4.99 -4.27 0.82
N ARG A 16 3.86 -4.42 1.48
CA ARG A 16 3.22 -5.71 1.70
C ARG A 16 2.16 -5.93 0.63
N VAL A 17 2.23 -7.05 -0.05
CA VAL A 17 1.26 -7.40 -1.10
C VAL A 17 0.54 -8.69 -0.71
N GLY A 18 -0.78 -8.62 -0.70
CA GLY A 18 -1.64 -9.80 -0.54
C GLY A 18 -2.60 -9.86 -1.73
N VAL A 19 -2.67 -11.01 -2.39
CA VAL A 19 -3.51 -11.21 -3.56
C VAL A 19 -4.29 -12.50 -3.41
N ARG A 20 -5.58 -12.44 -3.65
CA ARG A 20 -6.44 -13.62 -3.71
C ARG A 20 -6.85 -13.86 -5.16
N LEU A 21 -6.64 -15.09 -5.61
CA LEU A 21 -6.88 -15.50 -6.98
C LEU A 21 -7.93 -16.60 -7.04
N VAL A 22 -8.85 -16.50 -7.99
CA VAL A 22 -9.77 -17.57 -8.35
C VAL A 22 -9.66 -17.75 -9.87
N LYS A 23 -9.33 -18.96 -10.32
CA LYS A 23 -9.13 -19.28 -11.73
C LYS A 23 -8.17 -18.29 -12.40
N ASN A 24 -7.06 -18.00 -11.73
CA ASN A 24 -6.01 -17.07 -12.18
C ASN A 24 -6.46 -15.61 -12.33
N LYS A 25 -7.62 -15.25 -11.77
CA LYS A 25 -8.09 -13.86 -11.76
C LYS A 25 -7.99 -13.29 -10.35
N VAL A 26 -7.56 -12.06 -10.25
CA VAL A 26 -7.53 -11.34 -8.97
C VAL A 26 -8.95 -11.05 -8.53
N VAL A 27 -9.33 -11.56 -7.37
CA VAL A 27 -10.65 -11.32 -6.77
C VAL A 27 -10.56 -10.52 -5.46
N GLY A 28 -9.37 -10.33 -4.94
CA GLY A 28 -9.12 -9.51 -3.76
C GLY A 28 -7.65 -9.13 -3.70
N MET A 29 -7.35 -7.98 -3.10
CA MET A 29 -5.97 -7.54 -2.96
C MET A 29 -5.81 -6.59 -1.78
N VAL A 30 -4.59 -6.58 -1.24
CA VAL A 30 -4.09 -5.53 -0.34
C VAL A 30 -2.68 -5.21 -0.80
N VAL A 31 -2.40 -3.92 -1.02
CA VAL A 31 -1.05 -3.44 -1.32
C VAL A 31 -0.79 -2.28 -0.35
N GLN A 32 0.16 -2.46 0.56
CA GLN A 32 0.34 -1.55 1.67
C GLN A 32 1.79 -1.10 1.81
N LEU A 33 2.00 0.20 1.78
CA LEU A 33 3.29 0.81 2.12
C LEU A 33 3.40 0.86 3.64
N GLU A 34 4.51 0.34 4.16
CA GLU A 34 4.77 0.25 5.60
C GLU A 34 6.12 0.85 5.96
N ILE A 35 6.17 1.51 7.11
CA ILE A 35 7.40 1.99 7.70
C ILE A 35 7.61 1.28 9.05
N LEU A 36 8.85 0.90 9.35
CA LEU A 36 9.20 0.30 10.63
C LEU A 36 9.55 1.41 11.63
N LEU A 37 8.69 1.56 12.62
CA LEU A 37 8.94 2.40 13.78
C LEU A 37 9.24 1.47 14.96
N HIS A 38 8.39 1.46 15.96
CA HIS A 38 8.40 0.41 16.98
C HIS A 38 7.89 -0.90 16.35
N ASP A 39 6.82 -0.80 15.58
CA ASP A 39 6.24 -1.88 14.76
C ASP A 39 6.11 -1.44 13.32
N TRP A 40 5.88 -2.38 12.42
CA TRP A 40 5.54 -2.05 11.04
C TRP A 40 4.21 -1.31 11.01
N THR A 41 4.25 -0.09 10.48
CA THR A 41 3.16 0.86 10.53
C THR A 41 2.66 1.16 9.12
N PRO A 42 1.35 1.01 8.86
CA PRO A 42 0.80 1.30 7.53
C PRO A 42 0.80 2.80 7.23
N VAL A 43 1.12 3.16 6.00
CA VAL A 43 1.15 4.55 5.52
C VAL A 43 0.13 4.77 4.42
N VAL A 44 0.07 3.87 3.45
CA VAL A 44 -0.91 3.87 2.36
C VAL A 44 -1.35 2.43 2.16
N ARG A 45 -2.66 2.21 2.03
CA ARG A 45 -3.21 0.89 1.74
C ARG A 45 -4.15 0.96 0.57
N TYR A 46 -3.84 0.22 -0.48
CA TYR A 46 -4.82 -0.11 -1.53
C TYR A 46 -5.50 -1.40 -1.13
N ASP A 47 -6.81 -1.42 -1.15
CA ASP A 47 -7.60 -2.54 -0.65
C ASP A 47 -8.81 -2.80 -1.55
N TYR A 48 -9.06 -4.06 -1.81
CA TYR A 48 -10.30 -4.53 -2.40
C TYR A 48 -10.70 -5.84 -1.73
N ALA A 49 -11.74 -5.79 -0.94
CA ALA A 49 -12.35 -6.97 -0.33
C ALA A 49 -13.76 -7.18 -0.84
N HIS A 50 -14.52 -6.09 -0.96
CA HIS A 50 -15.92 -6.10 -1.39
C HIS A 50 -16.22 -4.82 -2.16
N GLY A 51 -16.84 -4.93 -3.34
CA GLY A 51 -17.30 -3.78 -4.09
C GLY A 51 -16.20 -3.04 -4.84
N ILE A 52 -16.03 -1.76 -4.58
CA ILE A 52 -15.12 -0.88 -5.31
C ILE A 52 -13.75 -0.84 -4.62
N PRO A 53 -12.63 -0.91 -5.40
CA PRO A 53 -11.31 -0.72 -4.82
C PRO A 53 -11.18 0.66 -4.19
N HIS A 54 -10.46 0.75 -3.08
CA HIS A 54 -10.21 2.03 -2.44
C HIS A 54 -8.80 2.11 -1.89
N ARG A 55 -8.39 3.33 -1.59
CA ARG A 55 -7.08 3.64 -1.04
C ARG A 55 -7.26 4.37 0.28
N ASP A 56 -6.63 3.85 1.32
CA ASP A 56 -6.58 4.48 2.63
C ASP A 56 -5.23 5.20 2.78
N LEU A 57 -5.28 6.46 3.18
CA LEU A 57 -4.11 7.28 3.48
C LEU A 57 -4.05 7.46 5.00
N MET A 58 -2.98 7.02 5.61
CA MET A 58 -2.81 7.05 7.07
C MET A 58 -1.65 7.96 7.44
N PHE A 59 -1.87 8.85 8.40
CA PHE A 59 -0.94 9.90 8.79
C PHE A 59 -0.38 9.64 10.18
N SER A 60 0.82 10.16 10.43
CA SER A 60 1.52 9.96 11.72
C SER A 60 0.77 10.53 12.92
N ASP A 61 -0.12 11.50 12.71
CA ASP A 61 -0.96 12.09 13.75
C ASP A 61 -2.25 11.29 14.02
N GLY A 62 -2.43 10.16 13.36
CA GLY A 62 -3.60 9.31 13.51
C GLY A 62 -4.75 9.62 12.55
N LYS A 63 -4.65 10.66 11.76
CA LYS A 63 -5.68 10.97 10.75
C LYS A 63 -5.65 9.94 9.64
N LYS A 64 -6.82 9.70 9.05
CA LYS A 64 -7.01 8.72 7.99
C LYS A 64 -8.00 9.25 6.96
N TRP A 65 -7.65 9.08 5.69
CA TRP A 65 -8.52 9.43 4.55
C TRP A 65 -8.78 8.19 3.72
N LYS A 66 -9.96 8.11 3.14
CA LYS A 66 -10.34 7.03 2.24
C LYS A 66 -10.75 7.61 0.89
N GLU A 67 -10.21 7.04 -0.18
CA GLU A 67 -10.54 7.42 -1.55
C GLU A 67 -11.01 6.20 -2.33
N GLU A 68 -12.03 6.35 -3.16
CA GLU A 68 -12.43 5.32 -4.10
C GLU A 68 -11.52 5.36 -5.32
N ILE A 69 -11.25 4.19 -5.90
CA ILE A 69 -10.44 4.06 -7.10
C ILE A 69 -11.34 3.61 -8.24
N GLU A 70 -11.35 4.36 -9.34
CA GLU A 70 -12.23 4.12 -10.48
C GLU A 70 -11.68 3.07 -11.46
N GLU A 71 -10.99 2.06 -10.99
CA GLU A 71 -10.50 0.98 -11.84
C GLU A 71 -11.29 -0.29 -11.56
N ALA A 72 -12.09 -0.73 -12.53
CA ALA A 72 -12.92 -1.92 -12.40
C ALA A 72 -12.12 -3.22 -12.57
N ASP A 73 -11.00 -3.18 -13.29
CA ASP A 73 -10.16 -4.35 -13.51
C ASP A 73 -9.16 -4.49 -12.36
N LEU A 74 -9.31 -5.53 -11.54
CA LEU A 74 -8.47 -5.73 -10.37
C LEU A 74 -7.01 -6.06 -10.70
N ASN A 75 -6.73 -6.65 -11.86
CA ASN A 75 -5.36 -6.88 -12.29
C ASN A 75 -4.66 -5.55 -12.56
N ARG A 76 -5.35 -4.61 -13.19
CA ARG A 76 -4.83 -3.27 -13.42
C ARG A 76 -4.72 -2.49 -12.12
N ALA A 77 -5.70 -2.61 -11.24
CA ALA A 77 -5.67 -1.96 -9.92
C ALA A 77 -4.47 -2.44 -9.11
N LEU A 78 -4.20 -3.74 -9.12
CA LEU A 78 -3.05 -4.33 -8.44
C LEU A 78 -1.74 -3.79 -9.00
N SER A 79 -1.59 -3.81 -10.33
CA SER A 79 -0.37 -3.31 -10.99
C SER A 79 -0.16 -1.83 -10.73
N PHE A 80 -1.23 -1.05 -10.78
CA PHE A 80 -1.18 0.38 -10.48
C PHE A 80 -0.74 0.64 -9.04
N ALA A 81 -1.31 -0.09 -8.09
CA ALA A 81 -1.00 0.08 -6.67
C ALA A 81 0.48 -0.21 -6.38
N VAL A 82 0.99 -1.34 -6.90
CA VAL A 82 2.39 -1.71 -6.71
C VAL A 82 3.31 -0.66 -7.33
N LYS A 83 3.01 -0.24 -8.54
CA LYS A 83 3.81 0.76 -9.25
C LYS A 83 3.81 2.11 -8.53
N ASP A 84 2.64 2.56 -8.09
CA ASP A 84 2.50 3.83 -7.37
C ASP A 84 3.36 3.83 -6.11
N LEU A 85 3.26 2.79 -5.28
CA LEU A 85 4.01 2.75 -4.02
C LEU A 85 5.52 2.59 -4.26
N LYS A 86 5.93 1.83 -5.27
CA LYS A 86 7.34 1.72 -5.63
C LYS A 86 7.94 3.04 -6.07
N LEU A 87 7.19 3.83 -6.84
CA LEU A 87 7.68 5.09 -7.38
C LEU A 87 7.57 6.24 -6.39
N ASN A 88 6.56 6.21 -5.52
CA ASN A 88 6.18 7.37 -4.71
C ASN A 88 6.30 7.16 -3.20
N TRP A 89 6.95 6.08 -2.75
CA TRP A 89 7.05 5.76 -1.31
C TRP A 89 7.63 6.91 -0.49
N GLU A 90 8.68 7.56 -0.99
CA GLU A 90 9.34 8.65 -0.28
C GLU A 90 8.42 9.86 -0.14
N LYS A 91 7.71 10.20 -1.21
CA LYS A 91 6.73 11.27 -1.22
C LYS A 91 5.61 11.02 -0.22
N TYR A 92 5.10 9.79 -0.16
CA TYR A 92 4.08 9.42 0.81
C TYR A 92 4.59 9.54 2.24
N LEU A 93 5.79 9.02 2.53
CA LEU A 93 6.37 9.11 3.87
C LEU A 93 6.54 10.57 4.31
N ARG A 94 7.04 11.43 3.44
CA ARG A 94 7.21 12.85 3.75
C ARG A 94 5.87 13.53 4.01
N ARG A 95 4.87 13.31 3.16
CA ARG A 95 3.56 13.92 3.28
C ARG A 95 2.76 13.42 4.48
N HIS A 96 2.97 12.17 4.88
CA HIS A 96 2.21 11.56 5.96
C HIS A 96 2.82 11.76 7.35
N GLY A 97 3.87 12.56 7.43
CA GLY A 97 4.46 12.94 8.73
C GLY A 97 5.64 12.10 9.18
N TYR A 98 6.28 11.36 8.27
CA TYR A 98 7.42 10.49 8.58
C TYR A 98 8.72 11.03 7.98
N GLU A 99 8.80 12.33 7.75
CA GLU A 99 9.98 12.95 7.14
C GLU A 99 11.25 12.75 7.95
N LYS A 100 11.15 12.80 9.27
CA LYS A 100 12.30 12.64 10.16
C LYS A 100 12.95 11.26 10.04
N GLU A 101 12.15 10.25 9.80
CA GLU A 101 12.61 8.86 9.70
C GLU A 101 13.41 8.61 8.44
N ILE A 102 13.26 9.48 7.42
CA ILE A 102 13.94 9.34 6.14
C ILE A 102 14.94 10.46 5.82
N GLU A 103 15.16 11.40 6.72
CA GLU A 103 16.07 12.54 6.51
C GLU A 103 17.52 12.14 6.22
N ASN A 104 17.96 11.00 6.73
CA ASN A 104 19.37 10.59 6.66
C ASN A 104 19.63 9.49 5.62
N ILE A 105 18.75 9.36 4.67
CA ILE A 105 18.93 8.36 3.59
C ILE A 105 19.89 8.88 2.53
#